data_ea80c2cc04dca78ca9553b8054a60d27
#
_entry.id   ea80c2cc04dca78ca9553b8054a60d27
#
_cell.length_a   1.000
_cell.length_b   1.000
_cell.length_c   1.000
_cell.angle_alpha   90.00
_cell.angle_beta   90.00
_cell.angle_gamma   90.00
#
_symmetry.space_group_name_H-M   'P 1'
#
loop_
_entity.id
_entity.type
_entity.pdbx_description
1 polymer ?
#
loop_
_entity_poly.entity_id
_entity_poly.type
_entity_poly.pdbx_seq_one_letter_code
_entity_poly.pdbx_strand_id
1 'polypeptide(L)'
;MAGIEKKNVTKSKIVNYIINHKATSKVELSKDLNISMPTVLSNVKELLAGGIVIETGEYESTGGRKAKKISINPAYRYAVGIRITAKHIGFVLVNMKYEIEKYERIRLEFSTNTSYYSKIREELEAFLKDVENRERILGIGISIPGIVNLENRMLVKSHALQLENYSLNFLEQVFSLPVYFENDANAAMRAEDLNRYKNALYLSLNNTLGGAFCIDGKLILGENQKAGEFGHIILVPGGKQCYCGKRGCADVYCAASALTDDTSQTLEQFMQQLEERKESAQQVWQEYLEYLAVLISNLRMAYDMDIILGGEVGGYLSDYMIPLEEKVMKYNGFDHDARYLKICSYKREASAVGVAKYFLQEPSVKQDMTALLTEKCDYKNLGNVLISFDQDYMQLFSAEHY
;
A
#
# COMPACT_ATOMS: atom_id res chain seq x y z
N MET A 1 29.86 -8.43 23.20
CA MET A 1 28.48 -8.58 22.69
C MET A 1 27.56 -7.42 23.10
N ALA A 2 27.39 -7.09 24.38
CA ALA A 2 26.49 -6.01 24.85
C ALA A 2 26.73 -4.60 24.23
N GLY A 3 28.00 -4.26 23.91
CA GLY A 3 28.33 -2.96 23.30
C GLY A 3 27.91 -2.83 21.84
N ILE A 4 28.02 -3.92 21.06
CA ILE A 4 27.62 -3.97 19.63
C ILE A 4 26.10 -3.94 19.52
N GLU A 5 25.41 -4.68 20.37
CA GLU A 5 23.96 -4.74 20.43
C GLU A 5 23.35 -3.36 20.75
N LYS A 6 23.91 -2.66 21.75
CA LYS A 6 23.51 -1.30 22.11
C LYS A 6 23.76 -0.28 20.99
N LYS A 7 24.85 -0.44 20.22
CA LYS A 7 25.18 0.42 19.08
C LYS A 7 24.18 0.20 17.93
N ASN A 8 23.79 -1.04 17.63
CA ASN A 8 22.81 -1.37 16.60
C ASN A 8 21.41 -0.83 16.95
N VAL A 9 20.99 -0.93 18.19
CA VAL A 9 19.74 -0.32 18.69
C VAL A 9 19.73 1.19 18.48
N THR A 10 20.85 1.86 18.73
CA THR A 10 20.95 3.32 18.53
C THR A 10 20.88 3.70 17.06
N LYS A 11 21.55 2.96 16.17
CA LYS A 11 21.46 3.18 14.72
C LYS A 11 20.03 3.00 14.21
N SER A 12 19.35 1.93 14.64
CA SER A 12 17.96 1.67 14.27
C SER A 12 17.03 2.81 14.70
N LYS A 13 17.22 3.37 15.89
CA LYS A 13 16.46 4.55 16.36
C LYS A 13 16.70 5.75 15.45
N ILE A 14 17.96 6.02 15.07
CA ILE A 14 18.30 7.14 14.18
C ILE A 14 17.68 6.94 12.79
N VAL A 15 17.80 5.73 12.20
CA VAL A 15 17.23 5.43 10.87
C VAL A 15 15.71 5.58 10.89
N ASN A 16 15.03 5.01 11.91
CA ASN A 16 13.59 5.15 12.06
C ASN A 16 13.15 6.61 12.19
N TYR A 17 13.88 7.41 12.95
CA TYR A 17 13.60 8.85 13.08
C TYR A 17 13.71 9.55 11.71
N ILE A 18 14.79 9.30 10.96
CA ILE A 18 15.00 9.92 9.65
C ILE A 18 13.91 9.52 8.64
N ILE A 19 13.50 8.26 8.61
CA ILE A 19 12.41 7.78 7.74
C ILE A 19 11.10 8.52 8.06
N ASN A 20 10.77 8.65 9.34
CA ASN A 20 9.50 9.26 9.77
C ASN A 20 9.46 10.79 9.59
N HIS A 21 10.62 11.47 9.59
CA HIS A 21 10.69 12.93 9.51
C HIS A 21 11.13 13.45 8.12
N LYS A 22 11.26 12.57 7.12
CA LYS A 22 11.69 12.87 5.74
C LYS A 22 13.10 13.46 5.64
N ALA A 23 13.44 14.44 6.47
CA ALA A 23 14.79 15.02 6.62
C ALA A 23 14.95 15.54 8.05
N THR A 24 16.20 15.53 8.56
CA THR A 24 16.55 15.99 9.90
C THR A 24 17.99 16.54 9.94
N SER A 25 18.39 17.10 11.08
CA SER A 25 19.77 17.49 11.37
C SER A 25 20.36 16.66 12.51
N LYS A 26 21.70 16.67 12.60
CA LYS A 26 22.40 16.01 13.74
C LYS A 26 21.99 16.58 15.08
N VAL A 27 21.62 17.86 15.12
CA VAL A 27 21.15 18.54 16.34
C VAL A 27 19.78 18.05 16.75
N GLU A 28 18.82 17.98 15.81
CA GLU A 28 17.48 17.43 16.06
C GLU A 28 17.55 15.95 16.50
N LEU A 29 18.36 15.12 15.82
CA LEU A 29 18.59 13.73 16.22
C LEU A 29 19.09 13.61 17.66
N SER A 30 20.03 14.47 18.07
CA SER A 30 20.56 14.49 19.43
C SER A 30 19.50 14.88 20.46
N LYS A 31 18.73 15.92 20.16
CA LYS A 31 17.71 16.49 21.03
C LYS A 31 16.51 15.54 21.17
N ASP A 32 15.93 15.14 20.07
CA ASP A 32 14.63 14.45 20.06
C ASP A 32 14.74 12.97 20.44
N LEU A 33 15.90 12.33 20.13
CA LEU A 33 16.18 10.95 20.56
C LEU A 33 16.87 10.86 21.92
N ASN A 34 17.23 11.99 22.53
CA ASN A 34 18.02 12.05 23.77
C ASN A 34 19.31 11.25 23.69
N ILE A 35 20.04 11.40 22.57
CA ILE A 35 21.32 10.74 22.29
C ILE A 35 22.44 11.79 22.29
N SER A 36 23.59 11.48 22.93
CA SER A 36 24.71 12.43 22.97
C SER A 36 25.20 12.80 21.55
N MET A 37 25.58 14.05 21.35
CA MET A 37 26.08 14.55 20.06
C MET A 37 27.26 13.71 19.49
N PRO A 38 28.28 13.31 20.29
CA PRO A 38 29.32 12.42 19.79
C PRO A 38 28.80 11.07 19.25
N THR A 39 27.79 10.51 19.91
CA THR A 39 27.14 9.26 19.47
C THR A 39 26.37 9.47 18.17
N VAL A 40 25.63 10.57 18.03
CA VAL A 40 24.94 10.92 16.78
C VAL A 40 25.95 11.10 15.64
N LEU A 41 27.03 11.86 15.88
CA LEU A 41 28.08 12.11 14.87
C LEU A 41 28.71 10.80 14.36
N SER A 42 29.05 9.87 15.28
CA SER A 42 29.62 8.58 14.91
C SER A 42 28.64 7.73 14.09
N ASN A 43 27.40 7.60 14.55
CA ASN A 43 26.40 6.78 13.85
C ASN A 43 26.02 7.36 12.48
N VAL A 44 25.79 8.68 12.38
CA VAL A 44 25.46 9.32 11.10
C VAL A 44 26.63 9.21 10.12
N LYS A 45 27.90 9.31 10.59
CA LYS A 45 29.07 9.09 9.74
C LYS A 45 29.08 7.69 9.13
N GLU A 46 28.78 6.67 9.94
CA GLU A 46 28.70 5.29 9.48
C GLU A 46 27.54 5.08 8.49
N LEU A 47 26.36 5.66 8.78
CA LEU A 47 25.18 5.57 7.90
C LEU A 47 25.43 6.25 6.55
N LEU A 48 26.15 7.38 6.52
CA LEU A 48 26.58 8.06 5.30
C LEU A 48 27.59 7.20 4.51
N ALA A 49 28.58 6.63 5.19
CA ALA A 49 29.58 5.76 4.56
C ALA A 49 28.97 4.49 3.98
N GLY A 50 27.90 3.95 4.61
CA GLY A 50 27.12 2.81 4.10
C GLY A 50 26.09 3.18 3.04
N GLY A 51 25.96 4.44 2.67
CA GLY A 51 25.00 4.90 1.68
C GLY A 51 23.53 4.81 2.09
N ILE A 52 23.27 4.54 3.38
CA ILE A 52 21.90 4.40 3.93
C ILE A 52 21.23 5.77 4.02
N VAL A 53 21.98 6.79 4.39
CA VAL A 53 21.52 8.17 4.43
C VAL A 53 22.37 9.05 3.53
N ILE A 54 21.81 10.18 3.12
CA ILE A 54 22.48 11.19 2.27
C ILE A 54 22.29 12.57 2.88
N GLU A 55 23.20 13.49 2.54
CA GLU A 55 23.07 14.92 2.81
C GLU A 55 22.33 15.57 1.63
N THR A 56 21.16 16.19 1.88
CA THR A 56 20.25 16.72 0.84
C THR A 56 20.22 18.25 0.76
N GLY A 57 21.11 18.93 1.45
CA GLY A 57 21.20 20.39 1.49
C GLY A 57 21.41 20.91 2.91
N GLU A 58 21.09 22.19 3.12
CA GLU A 58 21.30 22.88 4.39
C GLU A 58 19.98 23.53 4.85
N TYR A 59 19.82 23.64 6.17
CA TYR A 59 18.75 24.45 6.77
C TYR A 59 19.09 25.93 6.65
N GLU A 60 18.06 26.80 6.66
CA GLU A 60 18.28 28.23 6.76
C GLU A 60 18.98 28.57 8.08
N SER A 61 19.95 29.49 8.02
CA SER A 61 20.75 29.86 9.20
C SER A 61 19.99 30.88 10.07
N THR A 62 19.91 30.61 11.35
CA THR A 62 19.41 31.56 12.36
C THR A 62 20.56 32.28 13.11
N GLY A 63 21.76 32.37 12.50
CA GLY A 63 22.91 33.10 13.07
C GLY A 63 24.13 32.24 13.39
N GLY A 64 24.26 31.02 12.84
CA GLY A 64 25.42 30.14 13.00
C GLY A 64 25.75 29.35 11.75
N ARG A 65 26.69 28.35 11.85
CA ARG A 65 26.98 27.44 10.74
C ARG A 65 25.71 26.67 10.36
N LYS A 66 25.34 26.72 9.08
CA LYS A 66 24.17 26.03 8.54
C LYS A 66 24.22 24.52 8.83
N ALA A 67 23.16 23.99 9.40
CA ALA A 67 23.04 22.57 9.67
C ALA A 67 22.71 21.82 8.37
N LYS A 68 23.44 20.73 8.09
CA LYS A 68 23.16 19.88 6.94
C LYS A 68 21.89 19.06 7.16
N LYS A 69 21.05 19.00 6.14
CA LYS A 69 19.87 18.12 6.08
C LYS A 69 20.31 16.71 5.78
N ILE A 70 19.89 15.76 6.61
CA ILE A 70 20.14 14.33 6.45
C ILE A 70 18.81 13.66 6.14
N SER A 71 18.78 12.86 5.09
CA SER A 71 17.61 12.11 4.65
C SER A 71 17.99 10.67 4.38
N ILE A 72 17.00 9.76 4.39
CA ILE A 72 17.20 8.40 3.88
C ILE A 72 17.62 8.47 2.39
N ASN A 73 18.52 7.59 1.98
CA ASN A 73 18.85 7.44 0.57
C ASN A 73 17.70 6.69 -0.13
N PRO A 74 16.95 7.31 -1.04
CA PRO A 74 15.84 6.64 -1.71
C PRO A 74 16.29 5.39 -2.48
N ALA A 75 17.46 5.44 -3.11
CA ALA A 75 18.03 4.36 -3.91
C ALA A 75 18.75 3.27 -3.08
N TYR A 76 18.68 3.30 -1.74
CA TYR A 76 19.35 2.29 -0.91
C TYR A 76 18.74 0.91 -1.07
N ARG A 77 17.42 0.81 -1.07
CA ARG A 77 16.64 -0.42 -1.31
C ARG A 77 15.36 -0.08 -2.06
N TYR A 78 14.80 -1.09 -2.69
CA TYR A 78 13.53 -1.03 -3.40
C TYR A 78 12.64 -2.20 -3.01
N ALA A 79 11.36 -2.09 -3.30
CA ALA A 79 10.43 -3.21 -3.30
C ALA A 79 9.48 -3.09 -4.49
N VAL A 80 9.04 -4.23 -4.99
CA VAL A 80 8.02 -4.30 -6.04
C VAL A 80 6.67 -4.51 -5.40
N GLY A 81 5.66 -3.79 -5.87
CA GLY A 81 4.27 -4.04 -5.56
C GLY A 81 3.51 -4.47 -6.82
N ILE A 82 2.72 -5.50 -6.71
CA ILE A 82 1.85 -6.00 -7.77
C ILE A 82 0.41 -5.88 -7.30
N ARG A 83 -0.45 -5.21 -8.07
CA ARG A 83 -1.89 -5.20 -7.88
C ARG A 83 -2.55 -6.13 -8.89
N ILE A 84 -3.23 -7.17 -8.42
CA ILE A 84 -4.03 -8.08 -9.25
C ILE A 84 -5.50 -7.66 -9.15
N THR A 85 -6.17 -7.55 -10.28
CA THR A 85 -7.62 -7.37 -10.40
C THR A 85 -8.19 -8.37 -11.40
N ALA A 86 -9.51 -8.46 -11.55
CA ALA A 86 -10.11 -9.39 -12.52
C ALA A 86 -9.66 -9.14 -13.97
N LYS A 87 -9.32 -7.90 -14.34
CA LYS A 87 -9.02 -7.54 -15.74
C LYS A 87 -7.64 -6.92 -15.97
N HIS A 88 -6.91 -6.57 -14.90
CA HIS A 88 -5.64 -5.85 -15.03
C HIS A 88 -4.63 -6.29 -13.98
N ILE A 89 -3.37 -6.12 -14.31
CA ILE A 89 -2.25 -6.15 -13.35
C ILE A 89 -1.57 -4.79 -13.38
N GLY A 90 -1.23 -4.27 -12.19
CA GLY A 90 -0.40 -3.08 -12.03
C GLY A 90 0.89 -3.44 -11.31
N PHE A 91 2.01 -2.86 -11.75
CA PHE A 91 3.32 -2.98 -11.14
C PHE A 91 3.79 -1.63 -10.65
N VAL A 92 4.37 -1.57 -9.46
CA VAL A 92 5.09 -0.40 -8.94
C VAL A 92 6.47 -0.80 -8.45
N LEU A 93 7.45 0.06 -8.68
CA LEU A 93 8.75 0.01 -8.01
C LEU A 93 8.77 1.16 -6.99
N VAL A 94 8.95 0.83 -5.73
CA VAL A 94 8.91 1.79 -4.61
C VAL A 94 10.27 1.88 -3.96
N ASN A 95 10.73 3.10 -3.69
CA ASN A 95 12.00 3.40 -3.04
C ASN A 95 11.87 3.52 -1.50
N MET A 96 12.98 3.74 -0.80
CA MET A 96 13.02 3.88 0.67
C MET A 96 12.25 5.08 1.23
N LYS A 97 11.85 6.05 0.40
CA LYS A 97 10.99 7.17 0.78
C LYS A 97 9.51 6.90 0.51
N TYR A 98 9.19 5.67 0.06
CA TYR A 98 7.87 5.28 -0.38
C TYR A 98 7.36 6.02 -1.62
N GLU A 99 8.29 6.58 -2.42
CA GLU A 99 8.00 7.23 -3.70
C GLU A 99 7.98 6.17 -4.80
N ILE A 100 7.09 6.35 -5.78
CA ILE A 100 6.98 5.47 -6.94
C ILE A 100 8.04 5.88 -7.96
N GLU A 101 9.01 5.00 -8.19
CA GLU A 101 10.06 5.19 -9.21
C GLU A 101 9.58 4.77 -10.60
N LYS A 102 8.76 3.74 -10.67
CA LYS A 102 8.19 3.23 -11.91
C LYS A 102 6.80 2.66 -11.66
N TYR A 103 5.89 2.90 -12.59
CA TYR A 103 4.53 2.36 -12.58
C TYR A 103 4.15 1.89 -13.98
N GLU A 104 3.51 0.73 -14.05
CA GLU A 104 2.94 0.19 -15.26
C GLU A 104 1.63 -0.53 -14.95
N ARG A 105 0.64 -0.42 -15.81
CA ARG A 105 -0.62 -1.15 -15.73
C ARG A 105 -0.91 -1.77 -17.08
N ILE A 106 -1.13 -3.07 -17.09
CA ILE A 106 -1.46 -3.84 -18.29
C ILE A 106 -2.85 -4.46 -18.16
N ARG A 107 -3.50 -4.67 -19.29
CA ARG A 107 -4.71 -5.48 -19.36
C ARG A 107 -4.32 -6.94 -19.42
N LEU A 108 -4.61 -7.67 -18.36
CA LEU A 108 -4.41 -9.12 -18.26
C LEU A 108 -5.55 -9.69 -17.42
N GLU A 109 -6.45 -10.42 -18.05
CA GLU A 109 -7.58 -11.05 -17.38
C GLU A 109 -7.08 -12.14 -16.45
N PHE A 110 -7.56 -12.12 -15.21
CA PHE A 110 -7.16 -13.09 -14.20
C PHE A 110 -7.55 -14.52 -14.62
N SER A 111 -6.63 -15.45 -14.42
CA SER A 111 -6.86 -16.87 -14.63
C SER A 111 -6.03 -17.70 -13.65
N THR A 112 -6.48 -18.90 -13.34
CA THR A 112 -5.74 -19.88 -12.54
C THR A 112 -4.83 -20.78 -13.39
N ASN A 113 -4.71 -20.52 -14.68
CA ASN A 113 -3.91 -21.31 -15.60
C ASN A 113 -2.41 -20.98 -15.47
N THR A 114 -1.55 -21.95 -15.70
CA THR A 114 -0.08 -21.78 -15.66
C THR A 114 0.40 -20.68 -16.61
N SER A 115 -0.25 -20.52 -17.78
CA SER A 115 0.07 -19.46 -18.73
C SER A 115 -0.10 -18.05 -18.15
N TYR A 116 -1.08 -17.85 -17.27
CA TYR A 116 -1.29 -16.57 -16.58
C TYR A 116 -0.10 -16.24 -15.67
N TYR A 117 0.39 -17.21 -14.91
CA TYR A 117 1.53 -17.00 -14.01
C TYR A 117 2.83 -16.76 -14.78
N SER A 118 3.05 -17.52 -15.87
CA SER A 118 4.19 -17.28 -16.77
C SER A 118 4.14 -15.86 -17.34
N LYS A 119 2.95 -15.40 -17.72
CA LYS A 119 2.77 -14.04 -18.25
C LYS A 119 3.07 -12.96 -17.22
N ILE A 120 2.63 -13.13 -15.95
CA ILE A 120 2.98 -12.20 -14.87
C ILE A 120 4.50 -12.06 -14.71
N ARG A 121 5.23 -13.18 -14.75
CA ARG A 121 6.70 -13.20 -14.65
C ARG A 121 7.33 -12.47 -15.83
N GLU A 122 6.89 -12.75 -17.06
CA GLU A 122 7.40 -12.08 -18.26
C GLU A 122 7.19 -10.56 -18.18
N GLU A 123 6.00 -10.11 -17.79
CA GLU A 123 5.68 -8.69 -17.67
C GLU A 123 6.47 -8.02 -16.53
N LEU A 124 6.69 -8.72 -15.42
CA LEU A 124 7.54 -8.21 -14.35
C LEU A 124 8.99 -8.07 -14.82
N GLU A 125 9.55 -9.05 -15.54
CA GLU A 125 10.90 -8.96 -16.09
C GLU A 125 11.01 -7.81 -17.10
N ALA A 126 10.00 -7.62 -17.95
CA ALA A 126 9.93 -6.47 -18.86
C ALA A 126 9.85 -5.14 -18.09
N PHE A 127 9.01 -5.08 -17.05
CA PHE A 127 8.90 -3.91 -16.17
C PHE A 127 10.23 -3.56 -15.50
N LEU A 128 11.01 -4.56 -15.08
CA LEU A 128 12.29 -4.36 -14.41
C LEU A 128 13.48 -4.21 -15.36
N LYS A 129 13.30 -4.34 -16.69
CA LYS A 129 14.39 -4.40 -17.67
C LYS A 129 15.40 -3.25 -17.54
N ASP A 130 14.89 -2.03 -17.37
CA ASP A 130 15.70 -0.81 -17.31
C ASP A 130 16.01 -0.36 -15.87
N VAL A 131 15.69 -1.19 -14.87
CA VAL A 131 15.97 -0.90 -13.46
C VAL A 131 17.41 -1.27 -13.17
N GLU A 132 18.22 -0.27 -12.83
CA GLU A 132 19.57 -0.48 -12.33
C GLU A 132 19.54 -1.02 -10.89
N ASN A 133 20.56 -1.80 -10.51
CA ASN A 133 20.69 -2.36 -9.16
C ASN A 133 19.49 -3.21 -8.69
N ARG A 134 19.03 -4.13 -9.53
CA ARG A 134 17.93 -5.06 -9.21
C ARG A 134 18.18 -5.87 -7.94
N GLU A 135 19.46 -6.09 -7.59
CA GLU A 135 19.88 -6.75 -6.34
C GLU A 135 19.50 -5.98 -5.07
N ARG A 136 19.06 -4.72 -5.22
CA ARG A 136 18.53 -3.92 -4.12
C ARG A 136 17.03 -4.08 -3.90
N ILE A 137 16.36 -4.88 -4.72
CA ILE A 137 14.94 -5.19 -4.56
C ILE A 137 14.80 -6.24 -3.46
N LEU A 138 14.09 -5.90 -2.38
CA LEU A 138 13.96 -6.75 -1.19
C LEU A 138 12.92 -7.86 -1.35
N GLY A 139 11.88 -7.63 -2.15
CA GLY A 139 10.81 -8.58 -2.34
C GLY A 139 9.66 -8.03 -3.18
N ILE A 140 8.66 -8.86 -3.36
CA ILE A 140 7.48 -8.61 -4.19
C ILE A 140 6.24 -8.70 -3.30
N GLY A 141 5.56 -7.57 -3.08
CA GLY A 141 4.24 -7.57 -2.47
C GLY A 141 3.16 -7.78 -3.52
N ILE A 142 2.16 -8.62 -3.24
CA ILE A 142 1.03 -8.86 -4.13
C ILE A 142 -0.27 -8.49 -3.41
N SER A 143 -0.95 -7.49 -3.94
CA SER A 143 -2.27 -7.08 -3.53
C SER A 143 -3.31 -7.81 -4.36
N ILE A 144 -4.23 -8.51 -3.68
CA ILE A 144 -5.27 -9.32 -4.33
C ILE A 144 -6.64 -9.03 -3.69
N PRO A 145 -7.72 -8.86 -4.48
CA PRO A 145 -9.04 -8.62 -3.93
C PRO A 145 -9.60 -9.87 -3.25
N GLY A 146 -10.10 -9.73 -2.03
CA GLY A 146 -10.71 -10.80 -1.26
C GLY A 146 -10.05 -11.05 0.10
N ILE A 147 -10.57 -12.02 0.83
CA ILE A 147 -10.11 -12.37 2.17
C ILE A 147 -8.87 -13.26 2.07
N VAL A 148 -7.72 -12.74 2.54
CA VAL A 148 -6.41 -13.43 2.50
C VAL A 148 -6.06 -13.95 3.88
N ASN A 149 -5.87 -15.27 4.02
CA ASN A 149 -5.28 -15.87 5.20
C ASN A 149 -3.76 -16.01 4.99
N LEU A 150 -2.98 -15.18 5.69
CA LEU A 150 -1.52 -15.13 5.55
C LEU A 150 -0.82 -16.35 6.13
N GLU A 151 -1.34 -16.92 7.22
CA GLU A 151 -0.74 -18.08 7.89
C GLU A 151 -0.74 -19.31 6.98
N ASN A 152 -1.87 -19.53 6.29
CA ASN A 152 -2.05 -20.67 5.39
C ASN A 152 -1.76 -20.33 3.92
N ARG A 153 -1.37 -19.07 3.61
CA ARG A 153 -1.17 -18.57 2.24
C ARG A 153 -2.35 -18.90 1.32
N MET A 154 -3.54 -18.56 1.79
CA MET A 154 -4.80 -18.93 1.15
C MET A 154 -5.63 -17.68 0.84
N LEU A 155 -6.14 -17.58 -0.38
CA LEU A 155 -7.25 -16.70 -0.70
C LEU A 155 -8.54 -17.43 -0.30
N VAL A 156 -9.08 -17.08 0.89
CA VAL A 156 -10.25 -17.77 1.47
C VAL A 156 -11.47 -17.56 0.58
N LYS A 157 -11.70 -16.32 0.15
CA LYS A 157 -12.78 -15.97 -0.75
C LYS A 157 -12.50 -14.69 -1.51
N SER A 158 -12.70 -14.71 -2.81
CA SER A 158 -12.69 -13.53 -3.65
C SER A 158 -13.90 -13.55 -4.58
N HIS A 159 -14.82 -12.64 -4.36
CA HIS A 159 -15.94 -12.45 -5.28
C HIS A 159 -15.48 -11.86 -6.62
N ALA A 160 -14.54 -10.91 -6.58
CA ALA A 160 -14.01 -10.25 -7.78
C ALA A 160 -13.28 -11.22 -8.71
N LEU A 161 -12.59 -12.26 -8.17
CA LEU A 161 -11.87 -13.27 -8.94
C LEU A 161 -12.65 -14.59 -9.06
N GLN A 162 -13.83 -14.69 -8.44
CA GLN A 162 -14.65 -15.90 -8.39
C GLN A 162 -13.90 -17.12 -7.87
N LEU A 163 -13.10 -16.92 -6.80
CA LEU A 163 -12.31 -17.96 -6.16
C LEU A 163 -12.72 -18.18 -4.72
N GLU A 164 -12.58 -19.42 -4.28
CA GLU A 164 -12.78 -19.84 -2.89
C GLU A 164 -11.74 -20.91 -2.53
N ASN A 165 -11.13 -20.78 -1.33
CA ASN A 165 -10.10 -21.67 -0.81
C ASN A 165 -8.93 -21.92 -1.80
N TYR A 166 -8.45 -20.85 -2.42
CA TYR A 166 -7.40 -20.93 -3.42
C TYR A 166 -6.01 -20.73 -2.80
N SER A 167 -5.09 -21.69 -3.07
CA SER A 167 -3.70 -21.58 -2.58
C SER A 167 -2.93 -20.50 -3.33
N LEU A 168 -2.27 -19.61 -2.58
CA LEU A 168 -1.40 -18.56 -3.14
C LEU A 168 0.03 -19.05 -3.38
N ASN A 169 0.37 -20.27 -2.98
CA ASN A 169 1.71 -20.83 -3.19
C ASN A 169 2.10 -20.88 -4.68
N PHE A 170 1.15 -21.07 -5.58
CA PHE A 170 1.41 -21.04 -7.01
C PHE A 170 1.94 -19.69 -7.48
N LEU A 171 1.38 -18.58 -6.95
CA LEU A 171 1.87 -17.23 -7.26
C LEU A 171 3.24 -16.98 -6.64
N GLU A 172 3.50 -17.50 -5.44
CA GLU A 172 4.81 -17.36 -4.80
C GLU A 172 5.92 -18.03 -5.60
N GLN A 173 5.67 -19.23 -6.13
CA GLN A 173 6.65 -20.00 -6.90
C GLN A 173 7.05 -19.36 -8.25
N VAL A 174 6.28 -18.39 -8.73
CA VAL A 174 6.59 -17.66 -9.97
C VAL A 174 7.84 -16.79 -9.84
N PHE A 175 8.16 -16.35 -8.63
CA PHE A 175 9.19 -15.34 -8.37
C PHE A 175 10.37 -15.92 -7.58
N SER A 176 11.57 -15.42 -7.85
CA SER A 176 12.79 -15.76 -7.11
C SER A 176 13.00 -14.93 -5.83
N LEU A 177 12.27 -13.82 -5.68
CA LEU A 177 12.32 -12.96 -4.52
C LEU A 177 11.26 -13.36 -3.49
N PRO A 178 11.43 -13.03 -2.20
CA PRO A 178 10.41 -13.22 -1.18
C PRO A 178 9.07 -12.56 -1.58
N VAL A 179 7.95 -13.26 -1.35
CA VAL A 179 6.61 -12.77 -1.69
C VAL A 179 5.77 -12.53 -0.44
N TYR A 180 5.03 -11.44 -0.43
CA TYR A 180 4.04 -11.09 0.58
C TYR A 180 2.69 -10.84 -0.07
N PHE A 181 1.62 -11.36 0.53
CA PHE A 181 0.25 -11.15 0.05
C PHE A 181 -0.55 -10.29 1.01
N GLU A 182 -1.46 -9.47 0.49
CA GLU A 182 -2.41 -8.72 1.30
C GLU A 182 -3.72 -8.50 0.53
N ASN A 183 -4.83 -8.35 1.27
CA ASN A 183 -6.07 -7.81 0.74
C ASN A 183 -5.84 -6.40 0.17
N ASP A 184 -6.53 -6.04 -0.90
CA ASP A 184 -6.32 -4.79 -1.62
C ASP A 184 -6.70 -3.53 -0.81
N ALA A 185 -7.74 -3.57 0.03
CA ALA A 185 -8.09 -2.44 0.89
C ALA A 185 -7.12 -2.30 2.08
N ASN A 186 -6.70 -3.41 2.70
CA ASN A 186 -5.69 -3.42 3.75
C ASN A 186 -4.35 -2.89 3.22
N ALA A 187 -3.94 -3.34 2.04
CA ALA A 187 -2.75 -2.85 1.36
C ALA A 187 -2.83 -1.35 1.07
N ALA A 188 -3.98 -0.87 0.57
CA ALA A 188 -4.18 0.56 0.31
C ALA A 188 -4.10 1.40 1.60
N MET A 189 -4.66 0.92 2.72
CA MET A 189 -4.48 1.57 4.02
C MET A 189 -3.02 1.59 4.46
N ARG A 190 -2.26 0.51 4.24
CA ARG A 190 -0.80 0.45 4.52
C ARG A 190 0.00 1.46 3.69
N ALA A 191 -0.49 1.82 2.49
CA ALA A 191 0.17 2.84 1.66
C ALA A 191 0.17 4.21 2.33
N GLU A 192 -0.83 4.52 3.13
CA GLU A 192 -0.92 5.78 3.86
C GLU A 192 0.15 5.91 4.98
N ASP A 193 0.29 7.12 5.50
CA ASP A 193 1.18 7.39 6.63
C ASP A 193 0.49 7.01 7.95
N LEU A 194 0.69 5.78 8.41
CA LEU A 194 0.09 5.27 9.65
C LEU A 194 0.64 5.94 10.93
N ASN A 195 1.73 6.71 10.86
CA ASN A 195 2.16 7.56 11.97
C ASN A 195 1.27 8.80 12.10
N ARG A 196 0.81 9.33 10.97
CA ARG A 196 -0.15 10.44 10.91
C ARG A 196 -1.57 9.96 11.17
N TYR A 197 -1.98 8.88 10.52
CA TYR A 197 -3.31 8.28 10.60
C TYR A 197 -3.30 7.08 11.54
N LYS A 198 -3.00 7.33 12.85
CA LYS A 198 -2.93 6.25 13.84
C LYS A 198 -4.25 5.52 14.03
N ASN A 199 -5.35 6.27 13.99
CA ASN A 199 -6.71 5.74 14.10
C ASN A 199 -7.50 6.28 12.92
N ALA A 200 -7.70 5.46 11.89
CA ALA A 200 -8.40 5.87 10.68
C ALA A 200 -9.05 4.68 9.97
N LEU A 201 -10.09 4.98 9.22
CA LEU A 201 -10.74 4.09 8.27
C LEU A 201 -10.29 4.43 6.85
N TYR A 202 -10.20 3.45 5.99
CA TYR A 202 -9.96 3.61 4.57
C TYR A 202 -11.13 3.03 3.78
N LEU A 203 -11.74 3.80 2.92
CA LEU A 203 -12.75 3.36 1.95
C LEU A 203 -12.09 3.26 0.57
N SER A 204 -12.00 2.04 0.08
CA SER A 204 -11.41 1.71 -1.22
C SER A 204 -12.49 1.72 -2.30
N LEU A 205 -12.78 2.88 -2.88
CA LEU A 205 -13.84 3.12 -3.87
C LEU A 205 -13.37 2.68 -5.27
N ASN A 206 -13.21 1.38 -5.45
CA ASN A 206 -12.86 0.72 -6.70
C ASN A 206 -14.12 0.16 -7.38
N ASN A 207 -13.94 -0.74 -8.36
CA ASN A 207 -15.06 -1.43 -9.00
C ASN A 207 -15.98 -2.13 -7.98
N THR A 208 -15.43 -2.58 -6.86
CA THR A 208 -16.12 -2.96 -5.63
C THR A 208 -15.67 -2.07 -4.49
N LEU A 209 -16.51 -1.89 -3.47
CA LEU A 209 -16.20 -1.12 -2.28
C LEU A 209 -15.50 -2.01 -1.25
N GLY A 210 -14.21 -1.79 -1.06
CA GLY A 210 -13.44 -2.37 0.02
C GLY A 210 -13.27 -1.43 1.20
N GLY A 211 -12.82 -1.96 2.34
CA GLY A 211 -12.51 -1.15 3.49
C GLY A 211 -11.41 -1.76 4.35
N ALA A 212 -10.73 -0.89 5.07
CA ALA A 212 -9.74 -1.25 6.06
C ALA A 212 -9.74 -0.24 7.20
N PHE A 213 -9.20 -0.58 8.35
CA PHE A 213 -8.97 0.40 9.40
C PHE A 213 -7.77 0.05 10.27
N CYS A 214 -7.21 1.06 10.90
CA CYS A 214 -6.12 0.90 11.84
C CYS A 214 -6.43 1.55 13.19
N ILE A 215 -5.85 0.97 14.23
CA ILE A 215 -5.83 1.50 15.59
C ILE A 215 -4.38 1.51 16.06
N ASP A 216 -3.92 2.63 16.60
CA ASP A 216 -2.53 2.86 17.01
C ASP A 216 -1.51 2.55 15.90
N GLY A 217 -1.88 2.85 14.64
CA GLY A 217 -1.05 2.61 13.47
C GLY A 217 -0.95 1.13 13.04
N LYS A 218 -1.76 0.25 13.62
CA LYS A 218 -1.82 -1.18 13.28
C LYS A 218 -3.12 -1.52 12.58
N LEU A 219 -3.02 -2.21 11.45
CA LEU A 219 -4.19 -2.73 10.76
C LEU A 219 -4.96 -3.71 11.64
N ILE A 220 -6.27 -3.58 11.64
CA ILE A 220 -7.19 -4.48 12.35
C ILE A 220 -7.83 -5.41 11.33
N LEU A 221 -7.42 -6.67 11.37
CA LEU A 221 -7.87 -7.69 10.43
C LEU A 221 -9.12 -8.45 10.93
N GLY A 222 -9.36 -8.40 12.25
CA GLY A 222 -10.39 -9.22 12.91
C GLY A 222 -9.98 -10.68 13.06
N GLU A 223 -10.72 -11.43 13.85
CA GLU A 223 -10.42 -12.83 14.15
C GLU A 223 -10.41 -13.73 12.90
N ASN A 224 -11.32 -13.45 11.95
CA ASN A 224 -11.46 -14.22 10.71
C ASN A 224 -11.01 -13.42 9.47
N GLN A 225 -10.21 -12.37 9.65
CA GLN A 225 -9.70 -11.49 8.59
C GLN A 225 -10.79 -10.82 7.74
N LYS A 226 -11.94 -10.55 8.36
CA LYS A 226 -13.12 -9.93 7.74
C LYS A 226 -13.42 -8.53 8.28
N ALA A 227 -12.54 -7.97 9.11
CA ALA A 227 -12.72 -6.61 9.57
C ALA A 227 -12.56 -5.65 8.38
N GLY A 228 -13.39 -4.60 8.34
CA GLY A 228 -13.35 -3.64 7.24
C GLY A 228 -14.22 -4.00 6.03
N GLU A 229 -15.00 -5.07 6.06
CA GLU A 229 -15.97 -5.43 4.99
C GLU A 229 -17.13 -4.40 4.90
N PHE A 230 -16.79 -3.09 4.84
CA PHE A 230 -17.75 -1.98 4.85
C PHE A 230 -18.66 -1.97 3.63
N GLY A 231 -18.19 -2.48 2.49
CA GLY A 231 -18.99 -2.64 1.29
C GLY A 231 -20.22 -3.52 1.50
N HIS A 232 -20.21 -4.41 2.50
CA HIS A 232 -21.30 -5.32 2.77
C HIS A 232 -22.20 -4.92 3.96
N ILE A 233 -22.03 -3.71 4.50
CA ILE A 233 -23.01 -3.09 5.40
C ILE A 233 -24.29 -2.81 4.58
N ILE A 234 -25.46 -3.13 5.15
CA ILE A 234 -26.75 -2.82 4.51
C ILE A 234 -27.01 -1.33 4.65
N LEU A 235 -26.94 -0.61 3.53
CA LEU A 235 -27.22 0.82 3.45
C LEU A 235 -28.68 1.10 3.17
N VAL A 236 -29.29 0.29 2.28
CA VAL A 236 -30.70 0.41 1.86
C VAL A 236 -31.39 -0.93 2.05
N PRO A 237 -32.13 -1.16 3.16
CA PRO A 237 -32.84 -2.41 3.38
C PRO A 237 -33.77 -2.77 2.21
N GLY A 238 -33.62 -4.00 1.68
CA GLY A 238 -34.40 -4.46 0.53
C GLY A 238 -34.04 -3.86 -0.83
N GLY A 239 -32.98 -3.02 -0.88
CA GLY A 239 -32.52 -2.32 -2.08
C GLY A 239 -31.93 -3.21 -3.18
N LYS A 240 -30.98 -2.65 -3.96
CA LYS A 240 -30.32 -3.33 -5.09
C LYS A 240 -29.69 -4.66 -4.67
N GLN A 241 -29.67 -5.65 -5.58
CA GLN A 241 -29.04 -6.96 -5.35
C GLN A 241 -27.52 -6.79 -5.32
N CYS A 242 -26.87 -7.34 -4.29
CA CYS A 242 -25.41 -7.40 -4.19
C CYS A 242 -24.90 -8.79 -4.61
N TYR A 243 -23.71 -8.84 -5.21
CA TYR A 243 -23.05 -10.09 -5.58
C TYR A 243 -22.77 -11.02 -4.40
N CYS A 244 -22.72 -10.50 -3.16
CA CYS A 244 -22.57 -11.32 -1.95
C CYS A 244 -23.82 -12.12 -1.56
N GLY A 245 -24.91 -11.99 -2.33
CA GLY A 245 -26.20 -12.64 -2.08
C GLY A 245 -27.18 -11.82 -1.24
N LYS A 246 -26.75 -10.72 -0.58
CA LYS A 246 -27.61 -9.80 0.18
C LYS A 246 -28.22 -8.73 -0.74
N ARG A 247 -29.17 -7.97 -0.21
CA ARG A 247 -29.76 -6.80 -0.86
C ARG A 247 -29.47 -5.54 -0.06
N GLY A 248 -29.16 -4.44 -0.77
CA GLY A 248 -28.99 -3.14 -0.17
C GLY A 248 -27.62 -2.87 0.44
N CYS A 249 -26.59 -3.65 0.11
CA CYS A 249 -25.22 -3.41 0.55
C CYS A 249 -24.69 -2.07 0.06
N ALA A 250 -23.81 -1.42 0.84
CA ALA A 250 -23.15 -0.17 0.47
C ALA A 250 -22.39 -0.28 -0.86
N ASP A 251 -21.83 -1.44 -1.16
CA ASP A 251 -21.08 -1.71 -2.40
C ASP A 251 -21.84 -1.30 -3.67
N VAL A 252 -23.10 -1.73 -3.79
CA VAL A 252 -23.90 -1.46 -5.00
C VAL A 252 -24.36 -0.01 -5.15
N TYR A 253 -24.05 0.86 -4.18
CA TYR A 253 -24.37 2.30 -4.22
C TYR A 253 -23.12 3.19 -4.19
N CYS A 254 -22.00 2.70 -3.63
CA CYS A 254 -20.81 3.51 -3.35
C CYS A 254 -19.54 2.99 -4.05
N ALA A 255 -19.57 1.87 -4.77
CA ALA A 255 -18.46 1.43 -5.60
C ALA A 255 -18.42 2.19 -6.94
N ALA A 256 -17.32 2.12 -7.68
CA ALA A 256 -17.21 2.70 -9.02
C ALA A 256 -18.20 2.08 -10.00
N SER A 257 -18.55 0.80 -9.83
CA SER A 257 -19.59 0.12 -10.63
C SER A 257 -20.95 0.82 -10.53
N ALA A 258 -21.29 1.42 -9.38
CA ALA A 258 -22.54 2.20 -9.25
C ALA A 258 -22.64 3.40 -10.22
N LEU A 259 -21.51 3.87 -10.75
CA LEU A 259 -21.41 4.97 -11.72
C LEU A 259 -21.39 4.49 -13.17
N THR A 260 -21.11 3.21 -13.42
CA THR A 260 -20.74 2.71 -14.76
C THR A 260 -21.57 1.52 -15.25
N ASP A 261 -22.10 0.67 -14.36
CA ASP A 261 -22.71 -0.62 -14.76
C ASP A 261 -23.94 -0.48 -15.65
N ASP A 262 -24.76 0.54 -15.43
CA ASP A 262 -25.98 0.76 -16.22
C ASP A 262 -25.69 1.28 -17.64
N THR A 263 -24.46 1.72 -17.94
CA THR A 263 -24.14 2.44 -19.19
C THR A 263 -23.05 1.78 -20.03
N SER A 264 -22.41 0.71 -19.55
CA SER A 264 -21.25 0.04 -20.19
C SER A 264 -20.07 0.98 -20.49
N GLN A 265 -19.99 2.14 -19.82
CA GLN A 265 -18.93 3.11 -19.96
C GLN A 265 -17.82 2.87 -18.91
N THR A 266 -16.61 3.39 -19.16
CA THR A 266 -15.54 3.38 -18.17
C THR A 266 -15.72 4.51 -17.14
N LEU A 267 -15.10 4.39 -15.97
CA LEU A 267 -15.12 5.47 -14.96
C LEU A 267 -14.56 6.78 -15.54
N GLU A 268 -13.50 6.71 -16.34
CA GLU A 268 -12.92 7.88 -17.00
C GLU A 268 -13.93 8.58 -17.92
N GLN A 269 -14.68 7.80 -18.71
CA GLN A 269 -15.72 8.33 -19.59
C GLN A 269 -16.87 8.96 -18.80
N PHE A 270 -17.25 8.36 -17.66
CA PHE A 270 -18.23 8.94 -16.76
C PHE A 270 -17.74 10.27 -16.18
N MET A 271 -16.51 10.31 -15.67
CA MET A 271 -15.93 11.53 -15.09
C MET A 271 -15.78 12.64 -16.14
N GLN A 272 -15.41 12.30 -17.38
CA GLN A 272 -15.39 13.26 -18.48
C GLN A 272 -16.79 13.85 -18.74
N GLN A 273 -17.85 13.04 -18.76
CA GLN A 273 -19.22 13.53 -18.92
C GLN A 273 -19.64 14.44 -17.76
N LEU A 274 -19.17 14.15 -16.56
CA LEU A 274 -19.40 14.98 -15.38
C LEU A 274 -18.70 16.36 -15.50
N GLU A 275 -17.46 16.39 -15.98
CA GLU A 275 -16.71 17.61 -16.29
C GLU A 275 -17.41 18.43 -17.42
N GLU A 276 -17.94 17.76 -18.44
CA GLU A 276 -18.74 18.33 -19.51
C GLU A 276 -20.14 18.83 -19.04
N ARG A 277 -20.45 18.61 -17.75
CA ARG A 277 -21.73 18.99 -17.10
C ARG A 277 -22.96 18.36 -17.74
N LYS A 278 -22.86 17.14 -18.25
CA LYS A 278 -24.02 16.41 -18.75
C LYS A 278 -25.01 16.16 -17.63
N GLU A 279 -26.27 16.53 -17.82
CA GLU A 279 -27.32 16.48 -16.80
C GLU A 279 -27.47 15.06 -16.20
N SER A 280 -27.48 14.03 -17.07
CA SER A 280 -27.56 12.64 -16.64
C SER A 280 -26.39 12.21 -15.72
N ALA A 281 -25.15 12.61 -16.06
CA ALA A 281 -23.98 12.31 -15.24
C ALA A 281 -24.02 13.07 -13.91
N GLN A 282 -24.48 14.33 -13.92
CA GLN A 282 -24.64 15.12 -12.69
C GLN A 282 -25.68 14.50 -11.75
N GLN A 283 -26.80 14.01 -12.27
CA GLN A 283 -27.84 13.37 -11.47
C GLN A 283 -27.32 12.09 -10.81
N VAL A 284 -26.66 11.19 -11.57
CA VAL A 284 -26.05 9.95 -11.04
C VAL A 284 -24.99 10.27 -9.99
N TRP A 285 -24.15 11.30 -10.26
CA TRP A 285 -23.12 11.71 -9.30
C TRP A 285 -23.70 12.26 -8.00
N GLN A 286 -24.76 13.06 -8.07
CA GLN A 286 -25.43 13.59 -6.87
C GLN A 286 -26.05 12.48 -6.02
N GLU A 287 -26.63 11.48 -6.66
CA GLU A 287 -27.16 10.29 -5.96
C GLU A 287 -26.04 9.45 -5.32
N TYR A 288 -24.95 9.24 -6.07
CA TYR A 288 -23.77 8.55 -5.56
C TYR A 288 -23.19 9.25 -4.30
N LEU A 289 -23.01 10.56 -4.35
CA LEU A 289 -22.52 11.34 -3.20
C LEU A 289 -23.47 11.26 -2.00
N GLU A 290 -24.78 11.16 -2.25
CA GLU A 290 -25.77 11.01 -1.17
C GLU A 290 -25.61 9.69 -0.43
N TYR A 291 -25.50 8.56 -1.16
CA TYR A 291 -25.26 7.25 -0.53
C TYR A 291 -23.89 7.18 0.14
N LEU A 292 -22.87 7.77 -0.47
CA LEU A 292 -21.53 7.83 0.13
C LEU A 292 -21.56 8.63 1.44
N ALA A 293 -22.29 9.74 1.50
CA ALA A 293 -22.44 10.56 2.70
C ALA A 293 -23.13 9.80 3.84
N VAL A 294 -24.17 9.01 3.54
CA VAL A 294 -24.84 8.15 4.55
C VAL A 294 -23.86 7.09 5.07
N LEU A 295 -23.13 6.42 4.20
CA LEU A 295 -22.10 5.44 4.61
C LEU A 295 -21.05 6.06 5.51
N ILE A 296 -20.49 7.19 5.10
CA ILE A 296 -19.48 7.94 5.86
C ILE A 296 -20.03 8.31 7.25
N SER A 297 -21.24 8.85 7.31
CA SER A 297 -21.86 9.23 8.59
C SER A 297 -22.05 8.00 9.51
N ASN A 298 -22.50 6.86 8.97
CA ASN A 298 -22.67 5.63 9.76
C ASN A 298 -21.31 5.13 10.31
N LEU A 299 -20.26 5.16 9.48
CA LEU A 299 -18.92 4.75 9.90
C LEU A 299 -18.33 5.71 10.92
N ARG A 300 -18.54 7.02 10.74
CA ARG A 300 -18.12 8.04 11.71
C ARG A 300 -18.76 7.81 13.08
N MET A 301 -20.06 7.52 13.11
CA MET A 301 -20.78 7.22 14.36
C MET A 301 -20.31 5.91 15.02
N ALA A 302 -19.91 4.92 14.22
CA ALA A 302 -19.49 3.62 14.74
C ALA A 302 -18.05 3.62 15.29
N TYR A 303 -17.15 4.41 14.71
CA TYR A 303 -15.71 4.31 14.97
C TYR A 303 -15.07 5.57 15.53
N ASP A 304 -15.66 6.76 15.32
CA ASP A 304 -15.11 8.07 15.73
C ASP A 304 -13.65 8.28 15.26
N MET A 305 -13.36 8.02 14.00
CA MET A 305 -12.03 8.09 13.39
C MET A 305 -12.02 8.93 12.13
N ASP A 306 -10.83 9.38 11.70
CA ASP A 306 -10.63 9.94 10.36
C ASP A 306 -11.03 8.89 9.30
N ILE A 307 -11.62 9.35 8.18
CA ILE A 307 -12.05 8.50 7.07
C ILE A 307 -11.30 8.92 5.81
N ILE A 308 -10.46 8.02 5.29
CA ILE A 308 -9.67 8.24 4.10
C ILE A 308 -10.43 7.69 2.89
N LEU A 309 -10.71 8.54 1.92
CA LEU A 309 -11.40 8.20 0.68
C LEU A 309 -10.36 7.90 -0.40
N GLY A 310 -10.30 6.67 -0.83
CA GLY A 310 -9.32 6.20 -1.80
C GLY A 310 -9.91 5.32 -2.90
N GLY A 311 -9.04 4.64 -3.64
CA GLY A 311 -9.43 3.88 -4.82
C GLY A 311 -9.61 4.75 -6.06
N GLU A 312 -10.17 4.16 -7.12
CA GLU A 312 -10.29 4.83 -8.42
C GLU A 312 -11.19 6.07 -8.35
N VAL A 313 -12.35 5.99 -7.68
CA VAL A 313 -13.23 7.14 -7.47
C VAL A 313 -12.62 8.14 -6.50
N GLY A 314 -11.97 7.66 -5.42
CA GLY A 314 -11.30 8.52 -4.43
C GLY A 314 -10.32 9.50 -5.07
N GLY A 315 -9.64 9.09 -6.15
CA GLY A 315 -8.73 9.94 -6.91
C GLY A 315 -9.38 11.14 -7.59
N TYR A 316 -10.70 11.12 -7.81
CA TYR A 316 -11.47 12.24 -8.36
C TYR A 316 -12.17 13.09 -7.31
N LEU A 317 -12.36 12.55 -6.08
CA LEU A 317 -13.12 13.22 -5.03
C LEU A 317 -12.51 14.54 -4.54
N SER A 318 -11.20 14.78 -4.79
CA SER A 318 -10.55 16.04 -4.41
C SER A 318 -11.32 17.28 -4.90
N ASP A 319 -11.88 17.21 -6.09
CA ASP A 319 -12.61 18.32 -6.72
C ASP A 319 -14.08 18.40 -6.27
N TYR A 320 -14.55 17.38 -5.57
CA TYR A 320 -15.92 17.23 -5.09
C TYR A 320 -16.04 17.14 -3.56
N MET A 321 -14.97 17.48 -2.84
CA MET A 321 -14.98 17.40 -1.38
C MET A 321 -16.03 18.31 -0.74
N ILE A 322 -16.16 19.56 -1.18
CA ILE A 322 -17.13 20.50 -0.63
C ILE A 322 -18.56 19.97 -0.76
N PRO A 323 -19.05 19.55 -1.95
CA PRO A 323 -20.37 18.95 -2.06
C PRO A 323 -20.57 17.70 -1.21
N LEU A 324 -19.54 16.86 -1.04
CA LEU A 324 -19.60 15.68 -0.20
C LEU A 324 -19.68 16.05 1.28
N GLU A 325 -18.84 16.97 1.76
CA GLU A 325 -18.85 17.49 3.13
C GLU A 325 -20.21 18.09 3.50
N GLU A 326 -20.81 18.89 2.61
CA GLU A 326 -22.16 19.44 2.80
C GLU A 326 -23.20 18.33 2.98
N LYS A 327 -23.12 17.26 2.20
CA LYS A 327 -24.03 16.11 2.31
C LYS A 327 -23.81 15.33 3.61
N VAL A 328 -22.55 15.07 3.97
CA VAL A 328 -22.18 14.35 5.20
C VAL A 328 -22.70 15.13 6.41
N MET A 329 -22.56 16.45 6.44
CA MET A 329 -23.02 17.29 7.53
C MET A 329 -24.55 17.29 7.72
N LYS A 330 -25.33 16.93 6.70
CA LYS A 330 -26.79 16.74 6.86
C LYS A 330 -27.15 15.52 7.73
N TYR A 331 -26.29 14.50 7.70
CA TYR A 331 -26.50 13.24 8.43
C TYR A 331 -25.75 13.20 9.77
N ASN A 332 -24.80 14.11 9.99
CA ASN A 332 -23.98 14.13 11.20
C ASN A 332 -24.41 15.26 12.14
N GLY A 333 -25.04 14.90 13.24
CA GLY A 333 -25.47 15.83 14.28
C GLY A 333 -24.48 16.03 15.45
N PHE A 334 -23.30 15.40 15.41
CA PHE A 334 -22.34 15.40 16.51
C PHE A 334 -21.09 16.24 16.20
N ASP A 335 -20.62 16.24 14.93
CA ASP A 335 -19.48 17.04 14.51
C ASP A 335 -19.94 18.41 13.97
N HIS A 336 -19.10 19.44 14.12
CA HIS A 336 -19.36 20.79 13.60
C HIS A 336 -18.81 21.00 12.19
N ASP A 337 -17.97 20.07 11.70
CA ASP A 337 -17.39 20.09 10.35
C ASP A 337 -17.02 18.66 9.92
N ALA A 338 -16.60 18.51 8.67
CA ALA A 338 -16.22 17.24 8.08
C ALA A 338 -14.69 17.08 7.93
N ARG A 339 -13.87 17.76 8.75
CA ARG A 339 -12.40 17.72 8.67
C ARG A 339 -11.80 16.34 8.90
N TYR A 340 -12.57 15.39 9.41
CA TYR A 340 -12.18 13.99 9.52
C TYR A 340 -12.18 13.26 8.16
N LEU A 341 -12.75 13.83 7.11
CA LEU A 341 -12.62 13.30 5.75
C LEU A 341 -11.24 13.64 5.18
N LYS A 342 -10.59 12.66 4.60
CA LYS A 342 -9.27 12.80 3.98
C LYS A 342 -9.29 12.16 2.60
N ILE A 343 -8.50 12.70 1.69
CA ILE A 343 -8.23 12.07 0.40
C ILE A 343 -6.96 11.24 0.53
N CYS A 344 -6.93 10.08 -0.11
CA CYS A 344 -5.80 9.17 -0.14
C CYS A 344 -4.54 9.80 -0.76
N SER A 345 -3.37 9.34 -0.31
CA SER A 345 -2.07 9.78 -0.82
C SER A 345 -1.74 9.21 -2.20
N TYR A 346 -2.29 8.05 -2.52
CA TYR A 346 -2.08 7.32 -3.78
C TYR A 346 -3.43 7.01 -4.42
N LYS A 347 -3.50 7.12 -5.74
CA LYS A 347 -4.73 6.85 -6.50
C LYS A 347 -4.88 5.33 -6.79
N ARG A 348 -4.81 4.93 -8.07
CA ARG A 348 -4.99 3.55 -8.52
C ARG A 348 -3.94 2.57 -7.98
N GLU A 349 -2.73 3.04 -7.74
CA GLU A 349 -1.57 2.27 -7.31
C GLU A 349 -1.50 2.03 -5.79
N ALA A 350 -2.41 2.61 -5.01
CA ALA A 350 -2.37 2.58 -3.54
C ALA A 350 -2.09 1.18 -2.97
N SER A 351 -2.83 0.15 -3.40
CA SER A 351 -2.65 -1.20 -2.87
C SER A 351 -1.31 -1.84 -3.27
N ALA A 352 -0.81 -1.55 -4.49
CA ALA A 352 0.51 -2.01 -4.91
C ALA A 352 1.63 -1.34 -4.09
N VAL A 353 1.52 -0.02 -3.83
CA VAL A 353 2.45 0.70 -2.95
C VAL A 353 2.42 0.12 -1.53
N GLY A 354 1.23 -0.17 -1.00
CA GLY A 354 1.08 -0.70 0.35
C GLY A 354 1.76 -2.04 0.56
N VAL A 355 1.62 -2.97 -0.39
CA VAL A 355 2.30 -4.27 -0.31
C VAL A 355 3.82 -4.15 -0.53
N ALA A 356 4.28 -3.20 -1.33
CA ALA A 356 5.71 -2.92 -1.46
C ALA A 356 6.28 -2.34 -0.16
N LYS A 357 5.56 -1.42 0.50
CA LYS A 357 5.95 -0.83 1.80
C LYS A 357 6.16 -1.89 2.88
N TYR A 358 5.47 -3.02 2.84
CA TYR A 358 5.69 -4.12 3.76
C TYR A 358 7.19 -4.46 3.85
N PHE A 359 7.85 -4.72 2.73
CA PHE A 359 9.28 -5.06 2.70
C PHE A 359 10.17 -3.91 3.16
N LEU A 360 9.83 -2.66 2.83
CA LEU A 360 10.62 -1.49 3.21
C LEU A 360 10.47 -1.11 4.69
N GLN A 361 9.43 -1.59 5.37
CA GLN A 361 9.15 -1.32 6.78
C GLN A 361 9.55 -2.47 7.72
N GLU A 362 9.86 -3.65 7.18
CA GLU A 362 10.22 -4.84 7.97
C GLU A 362 11.37 -4.54 8.95
N PRO A 363 11.25 -4.99 10.21
CA PRO A 363 12.31 -4.82 11.21
C PRO A 363 13.64 -5.46 10.81
N SER A 364 13.62 -6.57 10.08
CA SER A 364 14.80 -7.25 9.54
C SER A 364 15.57 -6.34 8.57
N VAL A 365 14.89 -5.68 7.65
CA VAL A 365 15.49 -4.69 6.75
C VAL A 365 16.15 -3.56 7.54
N LYS A 366 15.49 -3.08 8.58
CA LYS A 366 16.02 -2.03 9.46
C LYS A 366 17.20 -2.56 10.30
N GLN A 367 17.22 -3.83 10.67
CA GLN A 367 18.35 -4.47 11.35
C GLN A 367 19.51 -4.70 10.39
N ASP A 368 19.27 -5.18 9.17
CA ASP A 368 20.29 -5.36 8.14
C ASP A 368 20.95 -4.04 7.75
N MET A 369 20.19 -2.94 7.64
CA MET A 369 20.72 -1.58 7.46
C MET A 369 21.69 -1.19 8.59
N THR A 370 21.55 -1.77 9.76
CA THR A 370 22.43 -1.48 10.91
C THR A 370 23.52 -2.53 11.11
N ALA A 371 23.31 -3.79 10.73
CA ALA A 371 24.23 -4.91 10.85
C ALA A 371 25.31 -4.90 9.74
N LEU A 372 24.96 -4.55 8.50
CA LEU A 372 25.88 -4.45 7.37
C LEU A 372 27.07 -3.48 7.59
N LEU A 373 26.96 -2.59 8.58
CA LEU A 373 28.04 -1.68 8.97
C LEU A 373 29.01 -2.27 10.01
N THR A 374 28.71 -3.46 10.58
CA THR A 374 29.55 -4.10 11.61
C THR A 374 30.37 -5.26 11.07
N GLU A 375 29.97 -5.83 9.91
CA GLU A 375 30.74 -6.85 9.21
C GLU A 375 31.20 -6.28 7.87
N LYS A 376 32.50 -6.38 7.59
CA LYS A 376 33.02 -6.31 6.23
C LYS A 376 32.48 -7.56 5.51
N CYS A 377 31.24 -7.52 5.08
CA CYS A 377 30.65 -8.59 4.31
C CYS A 377 31.28 -8.61 2.92
N ASP A 378 32.01 -9.65 2.66
CA ASP A 378 32.55 -9.99 1.34
C ASP A 378 31.37 -10.26 0.39
N TYR A 379 31.00 -9.26 -0.43
CA TYR A 379 29.90 -9.32 -1.41
C TYR A 379 29.98 -10.48 -2.41
N LYS A 380 31.09 -11.23 -2.41
CA LYS A 380 31.28 -12.42 -3.26
C LYS A 380 30.50 -13.65 -2.84
N ASN A 381 30.01 -13.75 -1.63
CA ASN A 381 29.31 -14.95 -1.12
C ASN A 381 27.78 -14.92 -1.24
N LEU A 382 27.14 -13.76 -1.44
CA LEU A 382 25.70 -13.68 -1.65
C LEU A 382 25.28 -14.06 -3.07
N GLY A 383 26.14 -13.88 -4.08
CA GLY A 383 25.88 -14.30 -5.46
C GLY A 383 25.87 -15.82 -5.65
N ASN A 384 26.58 -16.57 -4.81
CA ASN A 384 26.71 -18.02 -4.96
C ASN A 384 25.58 -18.82 -4.29
N VAL A 385 24.81 -18.22 -3.39
CA VAL A 385 23.64 -18.87 -2.77
C VAL A 385 22.43 -18.82 -3.71
N LEU A 386 22.35 -17.82 -4.59
CA LEU A 386 21.24 -17.66 -5.56
C LEU A 386 21.40 -18.48 -6.84
N ILE A 387 22.62 -18.97 -7.15
CA ILE A 387 22.88 -19.71 -8.41
C ILE A 387 22.74 -21.24 -8.22
N SER A 388 22.74 -21.77 -7.00
CA SER A 388 22.65 -23.23 -6.78
C SER A 388 21.23 -23.81 -6.80
N PHE A 389 20.20 -22.99 -6.89
CA PHE A 389 18.79 -23.44 -6.91
C PHE A 389 18.22 -23.71 -8.31
N ASP A 390 18.93 -23.32 -9.38
CA ASP A 390 18.35 -23.30 -10.74
C ASP A 390 18.51 -24.61 -11.55
N GLN A 391 19.29 -25.58 -11.07
CA GLN A 391 19.53 -26.83 -11.83
C GLN A 391 18.74 -28.04 -11.34
N ASP A 392 18.28 -28.07 -10.09
CA ASP A 392 17.56 -29.25 -9.56
C ASP A 392 16.04 -29.20 -9.76
N TYR A 393 15.47 -28.02 -10.10
CA TYR A 393 14.02 -27.86 -10.23
C TYR A 393 13.44 -28.20 -11.61
N MET A 394 14.25 -28.22 -12.66
CA MET A 394 13.77 -28.58 -14.02
C MET A 394 13.54 -30.10 -14.22
N GLN A 395 14.02 -30.95 -13.30
CA GLN A 395 13.78 -32.40 -13.38
C GLN A 395 12.47 -32.87 -12.72
N LEU A 396 11.82 -32.06 -11.90
CA LEU A 396 10.55 -32.43 -11.23
C LEU A 396 9.30 -32.22 -12.07
N PHE A 397 9.39 -31.51 -13.20
CA PHE A 397 8.24 -31.27 -14.10
C PHE A 397 8.14 -32.23 -15.30
N SER A 398 9.07 -33.21 -15.43
CA SER A 398 9.05 -34.18 -16.52
C SER A 398 8.47 -35.55 -16.17
N ALA A 399 7.98 -35.75 -14.96
CA ALA A 399 7.50 -37.05 -14.50
C ALA A 399 6.15 -36.93 -13.75
N GLU A 400 5.09 -36.52 -14.47
CA GLU A 400 3.71 -36.89 -14.12
C GLU A 400 2.83 -36.71 -15.35
N HIS A 401 2.99 -37.68 -16.23
CA HIS A 401 1.95 -38.17 -17.15
C HIS A 401 1.86 -39.66 -16.93
N TYR A 402 0.93 -40.08 -16.11
CA TYR A 402 0.13 -41.30 -16.25
C TYR A 402 -1.11 -41.19 -15.38
#